data_588ceaeeb7f1aac26a6c16a970c0fa73
#
_entry.id   588ceaeeb7f1aac26a6c16a970c0fa73
#
_cell.length_a   1.000
_cell.length_b   1.000
_cell.length_c   1.000
_cell.angle_alpha   90.00
_cell.angle_beta   90.00
_cell.angle_gamma   90.00
#
_symmetry.space_group_name_H-M   'P 1'
#
loop_
_entity.id
_entity.type
_entity.pdbx_description
1 polymer ?
#
loop_
_entity_poly.entity_id
_entity_poly.type
_entity_poly.pdbx_seq_one_letter_code
_entity_poly.pdbx_strand_id
1 'polypeptide(L)'
;MAKTTRRVGVVLFQLGGPDTLAAIEPFLYNLFCDPDIIDFPFARIGRKPLAKLISTTRARKVQHHYAGIGGGSPIRRFTERQARALEAELTCRGLDARCFVAMRYWHPFTSEAIAELQAAQCDEVVLLPLYPHYSSTTTGSSLNEWQRLFRGNVRVRNVGAFYQHPMYLDAVIEKIEEALGRFPVPARAEIVFSAHSVPISLIARGDPYQRHIEETVDLLMERGGWPNRYRLCYQSKVGASKWLQPSLHRTLRDLANEKAREVCIVPVAFVSDHVETLGEIDHEAREQARRLGITQFEMSAGLNDSPKFISALGELVVEALGETVQSCIPVNEMHGLVAARAWMAAD
;
A
#
# COMPACT_ATOMS: atom_id res chain seq x y z
N MET A 1 -32.98 24.63 -15.95
CA MET A 1 -32.96 23.26 -15.41
C MET A 1 -31.70 23.10 -14.61
N ALA A 2 -31.75 22.93 -13.29
CA ALA A 2 -30.58 22.62 -12.47
C ALA A 2 -30.00 21.28 -12.96
N LYS A 3 -28.74 21.27 -13.37
CA LYS A 3 -28.02 20.03 -13.65
C LYS A 3 -28.03 19.25 -12.34
N THR A 4 -28.81 18.17 -12.29
CA THR A 4 -28.74 17.24 -11.16
C THR A 4 -27.29 16.76 -11.13
N THR A 5 -26.52 17.20 -10.15
CA THR A 5 -25.12 16.78 -9.99
C THR A 5 -25.13 15.29 -9.71
N ARG A 6 -24.53 14.52 -10.62
CA ARG A 6 -24.37 13.07 -10.47
C ARG A 6 -23.52 12.80 -9.23
N ARG A 7 -24.03 12.00 -8.28
CA ARG A 7 -23.29 11.60 -7.09
C ARG A 7 -22.44 10.37 -7.36
N VAL A 8 -21.15 10.47 -7.11
CA VAL A 8 -20.18 9.40 -7.31
C VAL A 8 -19.84 8.76 -5.97
N GLY A 9 -19.98 7.43 -5.88
CA GLY A 9 -19.44 6.65 -4.76
C GLY A 9 -18.02 6.16 -5.08
N VAL A 10 -17.04 6.46 -4.25
CA VAL A 10 -15.67 5.93 -4.39
C VAL A 10 -15.42 4.91 -3.29
N VAL A 11 -15.16 3.65 -3.66
CA VAL A 11 -14.90 2.57 -2.70
C VAL A 11 -13.39 2.32 -2.63
N LEU A 12 -12.78 2.68 -1.51
CA LEU A 12 -11.36 2.46 -1.24
C LEU A 12 -11.16 1.06 -0.68
N PHE A 13 -10.55 0.18 -1.46
CA PHE A 13 -10.20 -1.16 -0.99
C PHE A 13 -8.87 -1.18 -0.28
N GLN A 14 -8.83 -1.85 0.87
CA GLN A 14 -7.63 -2.09 1.64
C GLN A 14 -7.69 -3.47 2.30
N LEU A 15 -6.51 -4.03 2.64
CA LEU A 15 -6.40 -5.35 3.29
C LEU A 15 -7.15 -5.39 4.62
N GLY A 16 -7.05 -4.31 5.39
CA GLY A 16 -7.50 -4.26 6.76
C GLY A 16 -6.44 -4.77 7.73
N GLY A 17 -6.75 -4.68 9.00
CA GLY A 17 -5.87 -5.16 10.07
C GLY A 17 -6.60 -5.15 11.41
N PRO A 18 -6.19 -6.00 12.35
CA PRO A 18 -6.82 -6.07 13.67
C PRO A 18 -6.61 -4.75 14.42
N ASP A 19 -7.67 -4.19 14.94
CA ASP A 19 -7.66 -2.94 15.69
C ASP A 19 -7.35 -3.13 17.18
N THR A 20 -7.37 -4.37 17.65
CA THR A 20 -7.02 -4.78 19.02
C THR A 20 -6.25 -6.09 19.02
N LEU A 21 -5.55 -6.41 20.11
CA LEU A 21 -4.86 -7.71 20.25
C LEU A 21 -5.84 -8.90 20.17
N ALA A 22 -7.07 -8.75 20.67
CA ALA A 22 -8.09 -9.79 20.59
C ALA A 22 -8.58 -10.03 19.14
N ALA A 23 -8.49 -9.01 18.29
CA ALA A 23 -8.90 -9.07 16.88
C ALA A 23 -7.90 -9.81 15.98
N ILE A 24 -6.69 -10.13 16.46
CA ILE A 24 -5.62 -10.75 15.65
C ILE A 24 -6.06 -12.12 15.11
N GLU A 25 -6.57 -12.99 15.98
CA GLU A 25 -6.98 -14.34 15.54
C GLU A 25 -8.15 -14.31 14.56
N PRO A 26 -9.26 -13.58 14.80
CA PRO A 26 -10.35 -13.42 13.83
C PRO A 26 -9.89 -12.81 12.50
N PHE A 27 -9.05 -11.79 12.52
CA PHE A 27 -8.46 -11.21 11.30
C PHE A 27 -7.68 -12.24 10.49
N LEU A 28 -6.77 -12.97 11.12
CA LEU A 28 -5.99 -14.02 10.47
C LEU A 28 -6.89 -15.17 9.97
N TYR A 29 -7.95 -15.51 10.70
CA TYR A 29 -8.91 -16.49 10.25
C TYR A 29 -9.59 -16.07 8.94
N ASN A 30 -10.05 -14.82 8.86
CA ASN A 30 -10.65 -14.29 7.63
C ASN A 30 -9.66 -14.30 6.46
N LEU A 31 -8.40 -13.89 6.70
CA LEU A 31 -7.33 -13.91 5.71
C LEU A 31 -7.08 -15.34 5.19
N PHE A 32 -6.98 -16.32 6.07
CA PHE A 32 -6.71 -17.71 5.68
C PHE A 32 -7.95 -18.45 5.14
N CYS A 33 -9.14 -17.89 5.30
CA CYS A 33 -10.36 -18.36 4.65
C CYS A 33 -10.51 -17.89 3.21
N ASP A 34 -9.70 -16.93 2.75
CA ASP A 34 -9.81 -16.39 1.39
C ASP A 34 -9.33 -17.43 0.34
N PRO A 35 -10.21 -17.81 -0.62
CA PRO A 35 -9.84 -18.70 -1.70
C PRO A 35 -8.81 -18.12 -2.65
N ASP A 36 -8.72 -16.79 -2.74
CA ASP A 36 -7.80 -16.10 -3.63
C ASP A 36 -6.36 -16.04 -3.05
N ILE A 37 -6.19 -16.30 -1.73
CA ILE A 37 -4.90 -16.39 -1.05
C ILE A 37 -4.44 -17.82 -0.85
N ILE A 38 -5.31 -18.68 -0.33
CA ILE A 38 -4.99 -20.09 -0.04
C ILE A 38 -5.78 -21.00 -0.96
N ASP A 39 -5.08 -21.54 -1.94
CA ASP A 39 -5.59 -22.54 -2.85
C ASP A 39 -4.86 -23.88 -2.59
N PHE A 40 -5.63 -24.94 -2.28
CA PHE A 40 -5.12 -26.30 -2.12
C PHE A 40 -6.20 -27.33 -2.49
N PRO A 41 -5.79 -28.54 -2.88
CA PRO A 41 -6.73 -29.62 -3.14
C PRO A 41 -7.68 -29.85 -1.96
N PHE A 42 -8.98 -30.05 -2.22
CA PHE A 42 -10.02 -30.22 -1.20
C PHE A 42 -10.32 -28.97 -0.33
N ALA A 43 -9.89 -27.77 -0.77
CA ALA A 43 -10.09 -26.51 -0.05
C ALA A 43 -11.54 -26.23 0.35
N ARG A 44 -12.53 -26.71 -0.41
CA ARG A 44 -13.95 -26.51 -0.10
C ARG A 44 -14.35 -27.07 1.28
N ILE A 45 -13.78 -28.18 1.69
CA ILE A 45 -14.12 -28.84 2.98
C ILE A 45 -13.08 -28.51 4.05
N GLY A 46 -11.79 -28.52 3.70
CA GLY A 46 -10.68 -28.37 4.64
C GLY A 46 -10.27 -26.94 4.98
N ARG A 47 -10.73 -25.91 4.22
CA ARG A 47 -10.26 -24.52 4.39
C ARG A 47 -10.56 -23.96 5.77
N LYS A 48 -11.79 -24.03 6.25
CA LYS A 48 -12.18 -23.45 7.55
C LYS A 48 -11.44 -24.09 8.74
N PRO A 49 -11.37 -25.43 8.89
CA PRO A 49 -10.56 -26.04 9.95
C PRO A 49 -9.07 -25.67 9.87
N LEU A 50 -8.50 -25.68 8.67
CA LEU A 50 -7.09 -25.31 8.46
C LEU A 50 -6.85 -23.83 8.79
N ALA A 51 -7.70 -22.93 8.32
CA ALA A 51 -7.64 -21.51 8.64
C ALA A 51 -7.72 -21.28 10.15
N LYS A 52 -8.58 -21.98 10.87
CA LYS A 52 -8.68 -21.91 12.34
C LYS A 52 -7.39 -22.35 13.02
N LEU A 53 -6.82 -23.48 12.60
CA LEU A 53 -5.56 -23.97 13.18
C LEU A 53 -4.40 -23.01 12.94
N ILE A 54 -4.27 -22.50 11.70
CA ILE A 54 -3.22 -21.56 11.34
C ILE A 54 -3.40 -20.22 12.08
N SER A 55 -4.62 -19.66 12.11
CA SER A 55 -4.88 -18.38 12.77
C SER A 55 -4.59 -18.42 14.26
N THR A 56 -5.02 -19.48 14.97
CA THR A 56 -4.76 -19.64 16.41
C THR A 56 -3.27 -19.72 16.72
N THR A 57 -2.51 -20.50 15.93
CA THR A 57 -1.06 -20.63 16.14
C THR A 57 -0.27 -19.38 15.77
N ARG A 58 -0.66 -18.71 14.68
CA ARG A 58 0.00 -17.47 14.25
C ARG A 58 -0.35 -16.28 15.13
N ALA A 59 -1.59 -16.15 15.60
CA ALA A 59 -2.01 -15.05 16.46
C ALA A 59 -1.05 -14.87 17.65
N ARG A 60 -0.71 -15.98 18.32
CA ARG A 60 0.26 -15.96 19.44
C ARG A 60 1.66 -15.48 19.03
N LYS A 61 2.10 -15.85 17.81
CA LYS A 61 3.42 -15.50 17.30
C LYS A 61 3.54 -14.03 16.90
N VAL A 62 2.47 -13.43 16.36
CA VAL A 62 2.50 -12.05 15.86
C VAL A 62 2.00 -11.04 16.90
N GLN A 63 1.45 -11.48 18.02
CA GLN A 63 0.89 -10.62 19.05
C GLN A 63 1.88 -9.56 19.55
N HIS A 64 3.15 -9.92 19.67
CA HIS A 64 4.20 -8.99 20.13
C HIS A 64 4.44 -7.84 19.13
N HIS A 65 4.31 -8.08 17.82
CA HIS A 65 4.43 -7.02 16.81
C HIS A 65 3.30 -5.99 16.97
N TYR A 66 2.05 -6.47 17.13
CA TYR A 66 0.92 -5.57 17.37
C TYR A 66 1.04 -4.84 18.71
N ALA A 67 1.48 -5.51 19.77
CA ALA A 67 1.73 -4.87 21.07
C ALA A 67 2.79 -3.75 20.95
N GLY A 68 3.85 -3.97 20.17
CA GLY A 68 4.93 -2.99 19.94
C GLY A 68 4.49 -1.73 19.19
N ILE A 69 3.38 -1.78 18.43
CA ILE A 69 2.86 -0.65 17.66
C ILE A 69 1.59 -0.03 18.26
N GLY A 70 1.30 -0.29 19.54
CA GLY A 70 0.17 0.30 20.27
C GLY A 70 -1.05 -0.61 20.41
N GLY A 71 -0.94 -1.92 20.16
CA GLY A 71 -1.97 -2.92 20.42
C GLY A 71 -2.91 -3.23 19.28
N GLY A 72 -2.75 -2.56 18.12
CA GLY A 72 -3.55 -2.79 16.91
C GLY A 72 -2.92 -2.17 15.67
N SER A 73 -3.43 -2.52 14.50
CA SER A 73 -2.98 -1.94 13.23
C SER A 73 -3.56 -0.53 13.02
N PRO A 74 -2.76 0.46 12.67
CA PRO A 74 -3.26 1.80 12.36
C PRO A 74 -3.90 1.90 10.96
N ILE A 75 -3.89 0.84 10.16
CA ILE A 75 -4.29 0.85 8.73
C ILE A 75 -5.71 1.40 8.52
N ARG A 76 -6.66 1.02 9.37
CA ARG A 76 -8.04 1.51 9.31
C ARG A 76 -8.08 3.03 9.47
N ARG A 77 -7.43 3.56 10.50
CA ARG A 77 -7.37 5.00 10.78
C ARG A 77 -6.78 5.79 9.61
N PHE A 78 -5.70 5.28 9.00
CA PHE A 78 -5.10 5.93 7.84
C PHE A 78 -6.03 5.85 6.61
N THR A 79 -6.66 4.71 6.36
CA THR A 79 -7.60 4.59 5.23
C THR A 79 -8.83 5.48 5.39
N GLU A 80 -9.37 5.62 6.60
CA GLU A 80 -10.46 6.56 6.88
C GLU A 80 -10.03 8.03 6.70
N ARG A 81 -8.77 8.38 7.02
CA ARG A 81 -8.21 9.71 6.74
C ARG A 81 -8.06 9.93 5.22
N GLN A 82 -7.54 8.94 4.50
CA GLN A 82 -7.45 8.97 3.04
C GLN A 82 -8.83 9.16 2.40
N ALA A 83 -9.84 8.43 2.85
CA ALA A 83 -11.19 8.56 2.35
C ALA A 83 -11.75 9.98 2.54
N ARG A 84 -11.62 10.56 3.74
CA ARG A 84 -12.07 11.94 4.01
C ARG A 84 -11.28 12.98 3.19
N ALA A 85 -9.98 12.83 3.09
CA ALA A 85 -9.13 13.74 2.32
C ALA A 85 -9.43 13.66 0.81
N LEU A 86 -9.67 12.46 0.30
CA LEU A 86 -10.05 12.24 -1.10
C LEU A 86 -11.44 12.83 -1.39
N GLU A 87 -12.41 12.68 -0.49
CA GLU A 87 -13.74 13.28 -0.65
C GLU A 87 -13.65 14.81 -0.75
N ALA A 88 -12.82 15.44 0.09
CA ALA A 88 -12.56 16.88 0.03
C ALA A 88 -11.84 17.27 -1.29
N GLU A 89 -10.85 16.51 -1.73
CA GLU A 89 -10.14 16.74 -2.99
C GLU A 89 -11.08 16.64 -4.20
N LEU A 90 -11.95 15.63 -4.25
CA LEU A 90 -12.93 15.47 -5.32
C LEU A 90 -13.98 16.58 -5.33
N THR A 91 -14.41 17.02 -4.14
CA THR A 91 -15.31 18.19 -4.00
C THR A 91 -14.65 19.46 -4.52
N CYS A 92 -13.38 19.69 -4.20
CA CYS A 92 -12.60 20.83 -4.73
C CYS A 92 -12.52 20.77 -6.26
N ARG A 93 -12.43 19.59 -6.85
CA ARG A 93 -12.47 19.36 -8.30
C ARG A 93 -13.86 19.50 -8.92
N GLY A 94 -14.90 19.81 -8.13
CA GLY A 94 -16.27 20.03 -8.59
C GLY A 94 -17.12 18.75 -8.72
N LEU A 95 -16.70 17.64 -8.14
CA LEU A 95 -17.44 16.38 -8.12
C LEU A 95 -18.26 16.24 -6.81
N ASP A 96 -19.53 15.87 -6.92
CA ASP A 96 -20.33 15.39 -5.77
C ASP A 96 -19.94 13.92 -5.51
N ALA A 97 -18.92 13.71 -4.69
CA ALA A 97 -18.37 12.39 -4.41
C ALA A 97 -18.46 12.04 -2.91
N ARG A 98 -18.70 10.76 -2.63
CA ARG A 98 -18.63 10.19 -1.29
C ARG A 98 -17.68 8.99 -1.30
N CYS A 99 -16.82 8.92 -0.30
CA CYS A 99 -15.81 7.87 -0.16
C CYS A 99 -16.23 6.85 0.90
N PHE A 100 -16.10 5.57 0.57
CA PHE A 100 -16.44 4.44 1.42
C PHE A 100 -15.22 3.54 1.57
N VAL A 101 -14.94 3.08 2.80
CA VAL A 101 -13.82 2.19 3.08
C VAL A 101 -14.30 0.75 3.07
N ALA A 102 -13.64 -0.11 2.29
CA ALA A 102 -13.90 -1.54 2.22
C ALA A 102 -12.64 -2.34 2.57
N MET A 103 -12.60 -2.91 3.76
CA MET A 103 -11.51 -3.79 4.19
C MET A 103 -11.80 -5.23 3.80
N ARG A 104 -10.76 -5.94 3.32
CA ARG A 104 -10.94 -7.32 2.85
C ARG A 104 -11.08 -8.32 4.01
N TYR A 105 -10.33 -8.13 5.10
CA TYR A 105 -10.24 -9.13 6.17
C TYR A 105 -10.63 -8.63 7.55
N TRP A 106 -10.96 -7.35 7.68
CA TRP A 106 -11.44 -6.74 8.91
C TRP A 106 -12.47 -5.64 8.64
N HIS A 107 -13.04 -5.06 9.68
CA HIS A 107 -14.03 -3.98 9.58
C HIS A 107 -13.42 -2.64 9.13
N PRO A 108 -14.21 -1.89 8.33
CA PRO A 108 -15.49 -2.24 7.73
C PRO A 108 -15.31 -3.21 6.55
N PHE A 109 -16.03 -4.34 6.57
CA PHE A 109 -15.99 -5.30 5.47
C PHE A 109 -16.58 -4.74 4.18
N THR A 110 -16.30 -5.37 3.05
CA THR A 110 -16.89 -5.01 1.75
C THR A 110 -18.42 -4.97 1.79
N SER A 111 -19.07 -5.85 2.55
CA SER A 111 -20.52 -5.85 2.73
C SER A 111 -21.04 -4.62 3.46
N GLU A 112 -20.30 -4.13 4.46
CA GLU A 112 -20.64 -2.91 5.22
C GLU A 112 -20.51 -1.67 4.32
N ALA A 113 -19.40 -1.59 3.56
CA ALA A 113 -19.20 -0.51 2.60
C ALA A 113 -20.29 -0.48 1.50
N ILE A 114 -20.74 -1.65 1.02
CA ILE A 114 -21.86 -1.76 0.06
C ILE A 114 -23.15 -1.25 0.67
N ALA A 115 -23.45 -1.57 1.93
CA ALA A 115 -24.65 -1.09 2.61
C ALA A 115 -24.65 0.43 2.76
N GLU A 116 -23.52 1.03 3.15
CA GLU A 116 -23.35 2.48 3.24
C GLU A 116 -23.48 3.16 1.87
N LEU A 117 -22.86 2.59 0.81
CA LEU A 117 -22.96 3.07 -0.56
C LEU A 117 -24.40 3.08 -1.06
N GLN A 118 -25.15 2.01 -0.81
CA GLN A 118 -26.57 1.90 -1.21
C GLN A 118 -27.43 2.93 -0.46
N ALA A 119 -27.19 3.13 0.83
CA ALA A 119 -27.88 4.16 1.61
C ALA A 119 -27.58 5.59 1.10
N ALA A 120 -26.39 5.82 0.54
CA ALA A 120 -25.99 7.11 -0.02
C ALA A 120 -26.59 7.40 -1.40
N GLN A 121 -27.24 6.42 -2.04
CA GLN A 121 -27.89 6.57 -3.35
C GLN A 121 -26.98 7.16 -4.43
N CYS A 122 -25.77 6.62 -4.58
CA CYS A 122 -24.82 7.04 -5.60
C CYS A 122 -25.29 6.58 -7.00
N ASP A 123 -25.12 7.44 -8.00
CA ASP A 123 -25.50 7.21 -9.40
C ASP A 123 -24.47 6.38 -10.17
N GLU A 124 -23.20 6.47 -9.74
CA GLU A 124 -22.07 5.75 -10.32
C GLU A 124 -21.06 5.40 -9.22
N VAL A 125 -20.31 4.32 -9.41
CA VAL A 125 -19.33 3.81 -8.43
C VAL A 125 -17.97 3.68 -9.08
N VAL A 126 -16.93 4.17 -8.39
CA VAL A 126 -15.53 3.94 -8.73
C VAL A 126 -14.90 3.04 -7.66
N LEU A 127 -14.36 1.91 -8.07
CA LEU A 127 -13.62 1.00 -7.22
C LEU A 127 -12.14 1.40 -7.27
N LEU A 128 -11.59 1.80 -6.13
CA LEU A 128 -10.24 2.31 -5.97
C LEU A 128 -9.43 1.39 -5.02
N PRO A 129 -8.74 0.37 -5.55
CA PRO A 129 -7.83 -0.43 -4.75
C PRO A 129 -6.64 0.41 -4.29
N LEU A 130 -6.40 0.49 -2.98
CA LEU A 130 -5.23 1.16 -2.41
C LEU A 130 -3.97 0.27 -2.47
N TYR A 131 -3.84 -0.47 -3.57
CA TYR A 131 -2.69 -1.30 -3.91
C TYR A 131 -2.13 -0.81 -5.25
N PRO A 132 -1.00 -0.07 -5.26
CA PRO A 132 -0.44 0.47 -6.50
C PRO A 132 -0.13 -0.61 -7.53
N HIS A 133 0.30 -1.76 -7.05
CA HIS A 133 0.70 -2.93 -7.83
C HIS A 133 -0.44 -3.96 -7.84
N TYR A 134 -0.80 -4.44 -9.02
CA TYR A 134 -1.78 -5.51 -9.11
C TYR A 134 -1.19 -6.83 -8.63
N SER A 135 -1.95 -7.53 -7.80
CA SER A 135 -1.83 -8.97 -7.56
C SER A 135 -3.20 -9.59 -7.44
N SER A 136 -3.33 -10.84 -7.86
CA SER A 136 -4.55 -11.62 -7.68
C SER A 136 -4.92 -11.81 -6.19
N THR A 137 -3.93 -11.77 -5.31
CA THR A 137 -4.11 -11.92 -3.86
C THR A 137 -4.47 -10.61 -3.12
N THR A 138 -4.41 -9.47 -3.78
CA THR A 138 -4.77 -8.16 -3.21
C THR A 138 -5.91 -7.51 -4.01
N THR A 139 -5.58 -6.83 -5.10
CA THR A 139 -6.57 -6.20 -5.99
C THR A 139 -7.58 -7.23 -6.49
N GLY A 140 -7.10 -8.37 -6.98
CA GLY A 140 -7.96 -9.46 -7.48
C GLY A 140 -8.93 -9.95 -6.41
N SER A 141 -8.44 -10.30 -5.20
CA SER A 141 -9.27 -10.74 -4.08
C SER A 141 -10.34 -9.71 -3.69
N SER A 142 -9.96 -8.42 -3.62
CA SER A 142 -10.90 -7.34 -3.26
C SER A 142 -12.00 -7.17 -4.30
N LEU A 143 -11.65 -7.18 -5.60
CA LEU A 143 -12.61 -7.07 -6.69
C LEU A 143 -13.50 -8.32 -6.80
N ASN A 144 -12.96 -9.51 -6.58
CA ASN A 144 -13.73 -10.75 -6.55
C ASN A 144 -14.77 -10.74 -5.42
N GLU A 145 -14.40 -10.22 -4.24
CA GLU A 145 -15.35 -10.09 -3.13
C GLU A 145 -16.43 -9.07 -3.43
N TRP A 146 -16.07 -7.93 -4.00
CA TRP A 146 -17.05 -6.96 -4.48
C TRP A 146 -18.06 -7.60 -5.44
N GLN A 147 -17.60 -8.32 -6.47
CA GLN A 147 -18.45 -9.01 -7.44
C GLN A 147 -19.35 -10.06 -6.81
N ARG A 148 -18.88 -10.75 -5.76
CA ARG A 148 -19.67 -11.73 -5.00
C ARG A 148 -20.83 -11.10 -4.23
N LEU A 149 -20.66 -9.87 -3.74
CA LEU A 149 -21.59 -9.24 -2.81
C LEU A 149 -22.47 -8.15 -3.43
N PHE A 150 -21.94 -7.39 -4.37
CA PHE A 150 -22.65 -6.26 -4.94
C PHE A 150 -23.74 -6.72 -5.91
N ARG A 151 -24.99 -6.22 -5.70
CA ARG A 151 -26.17 -6.53 -6.52
C ARG A 151 -26.88 -5.26 -7.01
N GLY A 152 -26.20 -4.11 -6.96
CA GLY A 152 -26.74 -2.85 -7.44
C GLY A 152 -26.75 -2.78 -8.98
N ASN A 153 -27.60 -1.87 -9.52
CA ASN A 153 -27.71 -1.62 -10.96
C ASN A 153 -27.15 -0.24 -11.33
N VAL A 154 -26.07 0.17 -10.67
CA VAL A 154 -25.34 1.40 -10.99
C VAL A 154 -24.11 1.08 -11.82
N ARG A 155 -23.65 2.06 -12.60
CA ARG A 155 -22.42 1.90 -13.36
C ARG A 155 -21.23 1.79 -12.42
N VAL A 156 -20.42 0.76 -12.61
CA VAL A 156 -19.21 0.52 -11.81
C VAL A 156 -17.98 0.66 -12.71
N ARG A 157 -17.01 1.42 -12.24
CA ARG A 157 -15.72 1.61 -12.89
C ARG A 157 -14.59 1.15 -11.96
N ASN A 158 -13.50 0.68 -12.53
CA ASN A 158 -12.35 0.21 -11.78
C ASN A 158 -11.13 1.07 -12.07
N VAL A 159 -10.44 1.50 -11.04
CA VAL A 159 -9.08 2.00 -11.14
C VAL A 159 -8.14 0.79 -11.22
N GLY A 160 -7.29 0.75 -12.24
CA GLY A 160 -6.28 -0.29 -12.43
C GLY A 160 -5.07 -0.15 -11.51
N ALA A 161 -3.99 -0.88 -11.82
CA ALA A 161 -2.70 -0.65 -11.18
C ALA A 161 -2.19 0.76 -11.53
N PHE A 162 -1.68 1.49 -10.54
CA PHE A 162 -1.29 2.88 -10.70
C PHE A 162 0.17 3.17 -10.29
N TYR A 163 0.99 2.14 -10.20
CA TYR A 163 2.38 2.24 -9.78
C TYR A 163 3.26 3.13 -10.69
N GLN A 164 2.82 3.38 -11.95
CA GLN A 164 3.49 4.28 -12.90
C GLN A 164 2.91 5.70 -12.87
N HIS A 165 1.86 5.96 -12.10
CA HIS A 165 1.21 7.28 -12.08
C HIS A 165 2.17 8.36 -11.57
N PRO A 166 2.39 9.46 -12.34
CA PRO A 166 3.45 10.43 -12.04
C PRO A 166 3.32 11.04 -10.63
N MET A 167 2.12 11.45 -10.21
CA MET A 167 1.91 12.05 -8.89
C MET A 167 2.05 11.01 -7.76
N TYR A 168 1.73 9.72 -8.00
CA TYR A 168 2.02 8.67 -7.05
C TYR A 168 3.54 8.53 -6.84
N LEU A 169 4.30 8.48 -7.93
CA LEU A 169 5.77 8.43 -7.85
C LEU A 169 6.34 9.65 -7.14
N ASP A 170 5.83 10.86 -7.42
CA ASP A 170 6.24 12.09 -6.74
C ASP A 170 5.93 12.07 -5.24
N ALA A 171 4.81 11.48 -4.84
CA ALA A 171 4.48 11.30 -3.43
C ALA A 171 5.44 10.31 -2.73
N VAL A 172 5.83 9.22 -3.42
CA VAL A 172 6.83 8.27 -2.88
C VAL A 172 8.20 8.91 -2.78
N ILE A 173 8.63 9.65 -3.81
CA ILE A 173 9.91 10.39 -3.84
C ILE A 173 9.99 11.35 -2.65
N GLU A 174 8.94 12.14 -2.38
CA GLU A 174 8.89 13.03 -1.22
C GLU A 174 9.18 12.28 0.09
N LYS A 175 8.60 11.09 0.30
CA LYS A 175 8.85 10.29 1.50
C LYS A 175 10.26 9.70 1.55
N ILE A 176 10.84 9.38 0.40
CA ILE A 176 12.25 8.95 0.33
C ILE A 176 13.17 10.12 0.66
N GLU A 177 12.94 11.31 0.10
CA GLU A 177 13.72 12.52 0.37
C GLU A 177 13.64 12.94 1.84
N GLU A 178 12.45 12.88 2.45
CA GLU A 178 12.28 13.09 3.90
C GLU A 178 13.12 12.11 4.74
N ALA A 179 13.22 10.85 4.31
CA ALA A 179 14.02 9.84 5.01
C ALA A 179 15.52 10.04 4.77
N LEU A 180 15.93 10.29 3.53
CA LEU A 180 17.32 10.56 3.17
C LEU A 180 17.85 11.83 3.87
N GLY A 181 17.01 12.85 4.04
CA GLY A 181 17.37 14.09 4.75
C GLY A 181 17.72 13.90 6.23
N ARG A 182 17.46 12.74 6.82
CA ARG A 182 17.87 12.42 8.20
C ARG A 182 19.31 11.92 8.29
N PHE A 183 19.96 11.59 7.16
CA PHE A 183 21.35 11.19 7.14
C PHE A 183 22.28 12.40 7.08
N PRO A 184 23.43 12.39 7.79
CA PRO A 184 24.42 13.47 7.72
C PRO A 184 24.93 13.73 6.29
N VAL A 185 25.06 12.67 5.49
CA VAL A 185 25.42 12.71 4.08
C VAL A 185 24.46 11.81 3.31
N PRO A 186 23.32 12.34 2.84
CA PRO A 186 22.26 11.54 2.19
C PRO A 186 22.77 10.62 1.08
N ALA A 187 23.73 11.07 0.27
CA ALA A 187 24.29 10.32 -0.86
C ALA A 187 25.09 9.04 -0.44
N ARG A 188 25.41 8.86 0.83
CA ARG A 188 26.11 7.66 1.34
C ARG A 188 25.18 6.54 1.77
N ALA A 189 23.93 6.84 2.02
CA ALA A 189 22.96 5.84 2.44
C ALA A 189 22.69 4.83 1.31
N GLU A 190 22.68 3.54 1.62
CA GLU A 190 22.17 2.51 0.70
C GLU A 190 20.64 2.56 0.73
N ILE A 191 19.99 2.74 -0.42
CA ILE A 191 18.53 2.69 -0.53
C ILE A 191 18.10 1.22 -0.70
N VAL A 192 17.25 0.73 0.18
CA VAL A 192 16.72 -0.63 0.13
C VAL A 192 15.21 -0.58 -0.04
N PHE A 193 14.74 -0.85 -1.24
CA PHE A 193 13.33 -1.03 -1.51
C PHE A 193 12.88 -2.39 -0.98
N SER A 194 11.89 -2.38 -0.09
CA SER A 194 11.33 -3.59 0.51
C SER A 194 9.88 -3.75 0.09
N ALA A 195 9.56 -4.86 -0.59
CA ALA A 195 8.20 -5.20 -1.00
C ALA A 195 7.70 -6.42 -0.23
N HIS A 196 6.38 -6.57 -0.07
CA HIS A 196 5.83 -7.81 0.44
C HIS A 196 6.18 -8.96 -0.50
N SER A 197 6.67 -10.07 0.02
CA SER A 197 6.96 -11.24 -0.79
C SER A 197 5.69 -11.95 -1.24
N VAL A 198 5.74 -12.59 -2.39
CA VAL A 198 4.69 -13.49 -2.86
C VAL A 198 5.28 -14.84 -3.26
N PRO A 199 4.50 -15.93 -3.26
CA PRO A 199 4.96 -17.22 -3.74
C PRO A 199 5.41 -17.17 -5.19
N ILE A 200 6.55 -17.78 -5.51
CA ILE A 200 7.06 -17.87 -6.90
C ILE A 200 6.03 -18.55 -7.83
N SER A 201 5.24 -19.48 -7.28
CA SER A 201 4.16 -20.12 -8.05
C SER A 201 3.07 -19.15 -8.50
N LEU A 202 2.85 -18.03 -7.79
CA LEU A 202 1.92 -17.00 -8.19
C LEU A 202 2.45 -16.27 -9.45
N ILE A 203 3.72 -15.89 -9.42
CA ILE A 203 4.40 -15.26 -10.57
C ILE A 203 4.42 -16.20 -11.78
N ALA A 204 4.72 -17.48 -11.56
CA ALA A 204 4.71 -18.49 -12.61
C ALA A 204 3.33 -18.68 -13.27
N ARG A 205 2.24 -18.33 -12.58
CA ARG A 205 0.89 -18.32 -13.14
C ARG A 205 0.52 -17.00 -13.85
N GLY A 206 1.47 -16.09 -14.00
CA GLY A 206 1.29 -14.84 -14.74
C GLY A 206 0.87 -13.63 -13.90
N ASP A 207 0.94 -13.70 -12.55
CA ASP A 207 0.68 -12.54 -11.71
C ASP A 207 1.78 -11.47 -11.97
N PRO A 208 1.42 -10.23 -12.33
CA PRO A 208 2.38 -9.22 -12.74
C PRO A 208 3.08 -8.51 -11.57
N TYR A 209 2.78 -8.87 -10.33
CA TYR A 209 3.22 -8.15 -9.13
C TYR A 209 4.72 -7.88 -9.09
N GLN A 210 5.55 -8.92 -9.33
CA GLN A 210 7.01 -8.77 -9.29
C GLN A 210 7.49 -7.73 -10.30
N ARG A 211 7.00 -7.82 -11.55
CA ARG A 211 7.34 -6.86 -12.61
C ARG A 211 6.92 -5.44 -12.24
N HIS A 212 5.70 -5.24 -11.70
CA HIS A 212 5.24 -3.92 -11.27
C HIS A 212 6.12 -3.33 -10.18
N ILE A 213 6.61 -4.15 -9.22
CA ILE A 213 7.55 -3.71 -8.18
C ILE A 213 8.89 -3.30 -8.78
N GLU A 214 9.46 -4.12 -9.66
CA GLU A 214 10.74 -3.86 -10.33
C GLU A 214 10.66 -2.57 -11.15
N GLU A 215 9.63 -2.41 -11.98
CA GLU A 215 9.38 -1.19 -12.76
C GLU A 215 9.19 0.05 -11.86
N THR A 216 8.52 -0.10 -10.70
CA THR A 216 8.37 1.02 -9.74
C THR A 216 9.71 1.47 -9.21
N VAL A 217 10.58 0.53 -8.84
CA VAL A 217 11.92 0.84 -8.31
C VAL A 217 12.74 1.59 -9.36
N ASP A 218 12.73 1.12 -10.61
CA ASP A 218 13.45 1.77 -11.70
C ASP A 218 12.93 3.20 -11.94
N LEU A 219 11.61 3.38 -12.00
CA LEU A 219 10.98 4.70 -12.17
C LEU A 219 11.29 5.66 -11.00
N LEU A 220 11.32 5.16 -9.76
CA LEU A 220 11.66 5.97 -8.59
C LEU A 220 13.12 6.40 -8.63
N MET A 221 14.05 5.51 -8.98
CA MET A 221 15.47 5.83 -9.07
C MET A 221 15.75 6.80 -10.21
N GLU A 222 15.16 6.58 -11.40
CA GLU A 222 15.28 7.48 -12.53
C GLU A 222 14.73 8.88 -12.21
N ARG A 223 13.51 8.96 -11.68
CA ARG A 223 12.82 10.22 -11.41
C ARG A 223 13.40 10.96 -10.20
N GLY A 224 13.84 10.24 -9.16
CA GLY A 224 14.49 10.79 -7.97
C GLY A 224 15.90 11.32 -8.25
N GLY A 225 16.60 10.74 -9.22
CA GLY A 225 17.93 11.19 -9.63
C GLY A 225 19.00 11.05 -8.55
N TRP A 226 18.81 10.15 -7.57
CA TRP A 226 19.75 9.96 -6.47
C TRP A 226 21.00 9.19 -6.92
N PRO A 227 22.20 9.59 -6.49
CA PRO A 227 23.44 8.90 -6.78
C PRO A 227 23.63 7.65 -5.91
N ASN A 228 22.68 7.37 -5.01
CA ASN A 228 22.74 6.28 -4.03
C ASN A 228 22.76 4.90 -4.70
N ARG A 229 23.55 3.98 -4.16
CA ARG A 229 23.38 2.56 -4.47
C ARG A 229 22.03 2.09 -3.95
N TYR A 230 21.37 1.21 -4.67
CA TYR A 230 20.07 0.69 -4.25
C TYR A 230 19.94 -0.82 -4.46
N ARG A 231 18.98 -1.40 -3.75
CA ARG A 231 18.63 -2.82 -3.82
C ARG A 231 17.14 -3.02 -3.66
N LEU A 232 16.61 -4.03 -4.32
CA LEU A 232 15.26 -4.53 -4.10
C LEU A 232 15.33 -5.81 -3.27
N CYS A 233 14.48 -5.92 -2.27
CA CYS A 233 14.31 -7.12 -1.44
C CYS A 233 12.83 -7.34 -1.08
N TYR A 234 12.57 -8.48 -0.45
CA TYR A 234 11.20 -8.90 -0.14
C TYR A 234 11.08 -9.29 1.34
N GLN A 235 9.92 -9.03 1.95
CA GLN A 235 9.62 -9.30 3.36
C GLN A 235 8.39 -10.19 3.53
N SER A 236 8.09 -10.57 4.78
CA SER A 236 6.82 -11.20 5.20
C SER A 236 6.53 -12.58 4.61
N LYS A 237 7.56 -13.43 4.53
CA LYS A 237 7.40 -14.83 4.10
C LYS A 237 6.50 -15.63 5.03
N VAL A 238 5.55 -16.38 4.47
CA VAL A 238 4.60 -17.23 5.20
C VAL A 238 4.66 -18.69 4.74
N GLY A 239 4.86 -19.62 5.68
CA GLY A 239 4.84 -21.06 5.39
C GLY A 239 6.08 -21.58 4.65
N ALA A 240 5.97 -22.80 4.06
CA ALA A 240 7.08 -23.54 3.48
C ALA A 240 7.27 -23.33 1.96
N SER A 241 6.38 -22.61 1.29
CA SER A 241 6.48 -22.34 -0.15
C SER A 241 7.77 -21.59 -0.52
N LYS A 242 8.16 -21.64 -1.78
CA LYS A 242 9.23 -20.80 -2.32
C LYS A 242 8.67 -19.40 -2.58
N TRP A 243 9.31 -18.38 -2.02
CA TRP A 243 8.91 -16.98 -2.08
C TRP A 243 9.94 -16.15 -2.83
N LEU A 244 9.57 -14.96 -3.30
CA LEU A 244 10.49 -14.02 -3.93
C LEU A 244 11.68 -13.70 -3.02
N GLN A 245 12.84 -13.48 -3.63
CA GLN A 245 14.13 -13.26 -2.97
C GLN A 245 14.87 -12.08 -3.63
N PRO A 246 15.89 -11.51 -2.98
CA PRO A 246 16.40 -11.80 -1.64
C PRO A 246 15.46 -11.33 -0.52
N SER A 247 15.52 -11.94 0.66
CA SER A 247 14.77 -11.44 1.83
C SER A 247 15.43 -10.21 2.44
N LEU A 248 14.64 -9.31 3.06
CA LEU A 248 15.14 -8.14 3.78
C LEU A 248 16.23 -8.51 4.78
N HIS A 249 16.02 -9.57 5.58
CA HIS A 249 17.01 -10.08 6.52
C HIS A 249 18.33 -10.51 5.88
N ARG A 250 18.29 -11.09 4.68
CA ARG A 250 19.50 -11.45 3.93
C ARG A 250 20.16 -10.20 3.40
N THR A 251 19.42 -9.29 2.81
CA THR A 251 19.93 -8.03 2.25
C THR A 251 20.68 -7.21 3.31
N LEU A 252 20.14 -7.10 4.53
CA LEU A 252 20.84 -6.42 5.64
C LEU A 252 22.15 -7.09 6.00
N ARG A 253 22.22 -8.43 6.00
CA ARG A 253 23.48 -9.15 6.24
C ARG A 253 24.51 -8.91 5.13
N ASP A 254 24.05 -8.95 3.88
CA ASP A 254 24.93 -8.73 2.73
C ASP A 254 25.49 -7.29 2.75
N LEU A 255 24.67 -6.29 3.07
CA LEU A 255 25.09 -4.90 3.27
C LEU A 255 26.11 -4.74 4.40
N ALA A 256 25.89 -5.39 5.54
CA ALA A 256 26.81 -5.35 6.66
C ALA A 256 28.18 -6.00 6.32
N ASN A 257 28.18 -7.10 5.56
CA ASN A 257 29.40 -7.74 5.06
C ASN A 257 30.18 -6.82 4.09
N GLU A 258 29.45 -5.99 3.32
CA GLU A 258 30.01 -4.96 2.44
C GLU A 258 30.41 -3.68 3.21
N LYS A 259 30.27 -3.69 4.55
CA LYS A 259 30.58 -2.57 5.45
C LYS A 259 29.72 -1.33 5.25
N ALA A 260 28.50 -1.49 4.70
CA ALA A 260 27.53 -0.41 4.70
C ALA A 260 27.16 0.00 6.13
N ARG A 261 27.14 1.30 6.40
CA ARG A 261 26.87 1.86 7.72
C ARG A 261 25.54 2.60 7.81
N GLU A 262 25.03 3.04 6.69
CA GLU A 262 23.87 3.91 6.56
C GLU A 262 22.89 3.26 5.58
N VAL A 263 21.65 2.98 6.01
CA VAL A 263 20.64 2.28 5.22
C VAL A 263 19.29 2.98 5.32
N CYS A 264 18.72 3.34 4.18
CA CYS A 264 17.37 3.89 4.04
C CYS A 264 16.44 2.81 3.48
N ILE A 265 15.46 2.37 4.25
CA ILE A 265 14.46 1.38 3.80
C ILE A 265 13.22 2.09 3.26
N VAL A 266 12.78 1.65 2.09
CA VAL A 266 11.56 2.14 1.41
C VAL A 266 10.55 1.02 1.29
N PRO A 267 9.44 1.03 2.05
CA PRO A 267 8.36 0.04 1.95
C PRO A 267 7.54 0.25 0.67
N VAL A 268 8.09 -0.11 -0.50
CA VAL A 268 7.59 0.28 -1.82
C VAL A 268 6.21 -0.32 -2.18
N ALA A 269 5.79 -1.39 -1.53
CA ALA A 269 4.53 -2.08 -1.84
C ALA A 269 3.31 -1.51 -1.08
N PHE A 270 3.50 -0.57 -0.17
CA PHE A 270 2.47 -0.11 0.76
C PHE A 270 2.25 1.40 0.67
N VAL A 271 0.99 1.79 0.67
CA VAL A 271 0.62 3.21 0.70
C VAL A 271 0.31 3.73 2.12
N SER A 272 0.13 2.83 3.09
CA SER A 272 -0.20 3.19 4.48
C SER A 272 0.65 2.42 5.47
N ASP A 273 1.02 3.07 6.56
CA ASP A 273 1.71 2.42 7.67
C ASP A 273 0.80 1.42 8.38
N HIS A 274 1.37 0.26 8.71
CA HIS A 274 0.70 -0.85 9.37
C HIS A 274 1.72 -1.76 10.06
N VAL A 275 1.28 -2.94 10.53
CA VAL A 275 2.16 -3.84 11.31
C VAL A 275 3.42 -4.27 10.56
N GLU A 276 3.36 -4.43 9.23
CA GLU A 276 4.53 -4.87 8.46
C GLU A 276 5.55 -3.75 8.27
N THR A 277 5.11 -2.49 8.12
CA THR A 277 6.05 -1.36 8.06
C THR A 277 6.60 -1.01 9.43
N LEU A 278 5.74 -0.84 10.42
CA LEU A 278 6.13 -0.39 11.76
C LEU A 278 6.73 -1.51 12.62
N GLY A 279 6.23 -2.74 12.50
CA GLY A 279 6.69 -3.89 13.29
C GLY A 279 7.88 -4.62 12.64
N GLU A 280 7.70 -5.13 11.41
CA GLU A 280 8.75 -5.93 10.75
C GLU A 280 9.92 -5.06 10.28
N ILE A 281 9.66 -3.90 9.65
CA ILE A 281 10.74 -3.06 9.11
C ILE A 281 11.29 -2.14 10.19
N ASP A 282 10.46 -1.25 10.74
CA ASP A 282 10.97 -0.19 11.62
C ASP A 282 11.46 -0.72 12.97
N HIS A 283 10.85 -1.78 13.49
CA HIS A 283 11.29 -2.37 14.76
C HIS A 283 12.27 -3.53 14.54
N GLU A 284 11.87 -4.63 13.89
CA GLU A 284 12.72 -5.85 13.85
C GLU A 284 13.91 -5.71 12.91
N ALA A 285 13.72 -5.19 11.70
CA ALA A 285 14.83 -5.02 10.76
C ALA A 285 15.82 -3.95 11.25
N ARG A 286 15.34 -2.88 11.90
CA ARG A 286 16.20 -1.88 12.58
C ARG A 286 17.06 -2.52 13.67
N GLU A 287 16.48 -3.35 14.52
CA GLU A 287 17.22 -4.05 15.58
C GLU A 287 18.24 -5.04 14.98
N GLN A 288 17.88 -5.75 13.92
CA GLN A 288 18.83 -6.60 13.20
C GLN A 288 19.98 -5.78 12.60
N ALA A 289 19.68 -4.67 11.93
CA ALA A 289 20.69 -3.78 11.35
C ALA A 289 21.68 -3.29 12.40
N ARG A 290 21.18 -2.86 13.57
CA ARG A 290 22.02 -2.45 14.71
C ARG A 290 22.95 -3.57 15.16
N ARG A 291 22.45 -4.80 15.31
CA ARG A 291 23.28 -5.98 15.69
C ARG A 291 24.34 -6.32 14.65
N LEU A 292 24.08 -6.04 13.38
CA LEU A 292 25.01 -6.26 12.27
C LEU A 292 26.04 -5.11 12.12
N GLY A 293 25.94 -4.05 12.94
CA GLY A 293 26.87 -2.93 12.93
C GLY A 293 26.54 -1.85 11.90
N ILE A 294 25.30 -1.83 11.34
CA ILE A 294 24.75 -0.70 10.61
C ILE A 294 24.44 0.38 11.66
N THR A 295 25.05 1.54 11.51
CA THR A 295 25.03 2.61 12.53
C THR A 295 23.85 3.54 12.40
N GLN A 296 23.33 3.71 11.19
CA GLN A 296 22.12 4.49 10.95
C GLN A 296 21.16 3.74 10.03
N PHE A 297 19.93 3.61 10.47
CA PHE A 297 18.85 2.96 9.76
C PHE A 297 17.64 3.88 9.80
N GLU A 298 17.18 4.31 8.64
CA GLU A 298 15.97 5.12 8.48
C GLU A 298 14.97 4.35 7.62
N MET A 299 13.69 4.51 7.94
CA MET A 299 12.60 4.02 7.10
C MET A 299 11.80 5.21 6.56
N SER A 300 11.49 5.20 5.26
CA SER A 300 10.54 6.16 4.72
C SER A 300 9.14 5.89 5.27
N ALA A 301 8.44 6.92 5.66
CA ALA A 301 7.05 6.80 6.11
C ALA A 301 6.15 6.31 4.96
N GLY A 302 5.03 5.67 5.28
CA GLY A 302 3.97 5.41 4.32
C GLY A 302 3.40 6.73 3.78
N LEU A 303 2.77 6.67 2.60
CA LEU A 303 2.14 7.84 2.00
C LEU A 303 1.00 8.37 2.88
N ASN A 304 0.30 7.44 3.55
CA ASN A 304 -0.82 7.75 4.43
C ASN A 304 -1.80 8.73 3.74
N ASP A 305 -2.12 9.84 4.36
CA ASP A 305 -2.97 10.91 3.82
C ASP A 305 -2.17 12.13 3.32
N SER A 306 -0.95 11.92 2.82
CA SER A 306 -0.14 13.03 2.29
C SER A 306 -0.84 13.73 1.12
N PRO A 307 -0.77 15.08 1.03
CA PRO A 307 -1.52 15.84 0.01
C PRO A 307 -1.23 15.39 -1.41
N LYS A 308 0.03 15.12 -1.76
CA LYS A 308 0.40 14.64 -3.12
C LYS A 308 -0.24 13.29 -3.45
N PHE A 309 -0.26 12.37 -2.47
CA PHE A 309 -0.89 11.07 -2.68
C PHE A 309 -2.41 11.20 -2.83
N ILE A 310 -3.06 12.04 -2.01
CA ILE A 310 -4.49 12.30 -2.13
C ILE A 310 -4.84 12.91 -3.50
N SER A 311 -4.04 13.86 -3.99
CA SER A 311 -4.21 14.41 -5.33
C SER A 311 -4.02 13.37 -6.43
N ALA A 312 -3.05 12.45 -6.28
CA ALA A 312 -2.90 11.31 -7.21
C ALA A 312 -4.15 10.43 -7.23
N LEU A 313 -4.70 10.10 -6.05
CA LEU A 313 -5.95 9.33 -5.97
C LEU A 313 -7.13 10.09 -6.61
N GLY A 314 -7.19 11.41 -6.45
CA GLY A 314 -8.18 12.27 -7.09
C GLY A 314 -8.10 12.21 -8.61
N GLU A 315 -6.89 12.28 -9.19
CA GLU A 315 -6.69 12.13 -10.64
C GLU A 315 -7.14 10.76 -11.14
N LEU A 316 -6.75 9.68 -10.46
CA LEU A 316 -7.16 8.32 -10.82
C LEU A 316 -8.68 8.14 -10.83
N VAL A 317 -9.40 8.76 -9.90
CA VAL A 317 -10.87 8.74 -9.88
C VAL A 317 -11.45 9.50 -11.07
N VAL A 318 -10.95 10.70 -11.36
CA VAL A 318 -11.36 11.54 -12.50
C VAL A 318 -11.12 10.81 -13.83
N GLU A 319 -9.94 10.22 -14.01
CA GLU A 319 -9.60 9.42 -15.19
C GLU A 319 -10.54 8.21 -15.34
N ALA A 320 -10.82 7.49 -14.26
CA ALA A 320 -11.75 6.36 -14.27
C ALA A 320 -13.17 6.80 -14.67
N LEU A 321 -13.60 8.01 -14.31
CA LEU A 321 -14.88 8.59 -14.71
C LEU A 321 -14.90 9.03 -16.18
N GLY A 322 -13.72 9.17 -16.81
CA GLY A 322 -13.57 9.69 -18.17
C GLY A 322 -13.86 11.20 -18.22
N GLU A 323 -13.58 11.90 -17.14
CA GLU A 323 -13.79 13.34 -17.00
C GLU A 323 -12.46 14.11 -17.16
N THR A 324 -12.56 15.36 -17.64
CA THR A 324 -11.44 16.29 -17.65
C THR A 324 -11.77 17.37 -16.62
N VAL A 325 -11.04 17.40 -15.50
CA VAL A 325 -11.27 18.34 -14.41
C VAL A 325 -10.00 19.13 -14.12
N GLN A 326 -10.14 20.38 -13.70
CA GLN A 326 -9.01 21.22 -13.32
C GLN A 326 -8.33 20.69 -12.04
N SER A 327 -6.99 20.70 -12.02
CA SER A 327 -6.20 20.38 -10.82
C SER A 327 -6.50 21.40 -9.71
N CYS A 328 -6.69 20.92 -8.48
CA CYS A 328 -6.82 21.79 -7.32
C CYS A 328 -5.48 22.33 -6.79
N ILE A 329 -4.36 21.82 -7.29
CA ILE A 329 -3.04 22.34 -6.93
C ILE A 329 -2.80 23.62 -7.72
N PRO A 330 -2.51 24.77 -7.07
CA PRO A 330 -2.14 26.00 -7.77
C PRO A 330 -0.91 25.76 -8.64
N VAL A 331 -0.98 26.18 -9.91
CA VAL A 331 0.12 26.03 -10.90
C VAL A 331 1.45 26.61 -10.39
N ASN A 332 1.42 27.57 -9.47
CA ASN A 332 2.62 28.16 -8.85
C ASN A 332 3.42 27.22 -7.95
N GLU A 333 2.83 26.18 -7.38
CA GLU A 333 3.58 25.19 -6.60
C GLU A 333 4.23 24.11 -7.47
N MET A 334 3.68 23.86 -8.67
CA MET A 334 4.29 22.93 -9.64
C MET A 334 5.56 23.50 -10.28
N HIS A 335 5.67 24.83 -10.45
CA HIS A 335 6.84 25.48 -11.04
C HIS A 335 8.01 25.66 -10.06
N GLY A 336 7.77 25.66 -8.76
CA GLY A 336 8.81 25.73 -7.73
C GLY A 336 9.74 24.52 -7.72
N LEU A 337 9.22 23.35 -8.06
CA LEU A 337 9.97 22.07 -8.11
C LEU A 337 10.89 21.97 -9.35
N VAL A 338 10.54 22.64 -10.46
CA VAL A 338 11.37 22.67 -11.67
C VAL A 338 12.48 23.71 -11.54
N ALA A 339 12.24 24.83 -10.85
CA ALA A 339 13.22 25.89 -10.66
C ALA A 339 14.32 25.55 -9.64
N ALA A 340 14.02 24.76 -8.60
CA ALA A 340 15.00 24.31 -7.62
C ALA A 340 16.04 23.33 -8.21
N ARG A 341 15.68 22.58 -9.27
CA ARG A 341 16.61 21.68 -9.98
C ARG A 341 17.61 22.39 -10.88
N ALA A 342 17.29 23.58 -11.37
CA ALA A 342 18.21 24.38 -12.22
C ALA A 342 19.35 25.03 -11.44
N TRP A 343 19.24 25.14 -10.11
CA TRP A 343 20.26 25.75 -9.25
C TRP A 343 21.32 24.77 -8.74
N MET A 344 21.06 23.46 -8.77
CA MET A 344 22.01 22.43 -8.36
C MET A 344 22.89 21.88 -9.51
N ALA A 345 22.70 22.36 -10.73
CA ALA A 345 23.48 21.94 -11.90
C ALA A 345 24.53 22.99 -12.34
N ALA A 346 24.74 24.06 -11.53
CA ALA A 346 25.71 25.08 -11.80
C ALA A 346 26.57 25.33 -10.53
N ASP A 347 27.48 24.37 -10.27
CA ASP A 347 28.78 24.57 -9.59
C ASP A 347 29.65 23.31 -9.78
#